data_11504579cee9c5be3ad0cab2c2b0b680
#
_entry.id   11504579cee9c5be3ad0cab2c2b0b680
#
_cell.length_a   1.000
_cell.length_b   1.000
_cell.length_c   1.000
_cell.angle_alpha   90.00
_cell.angle_beta   90.00
_cell.angle_gamma   90.00
#
_symmetry.space_group_name_H-M   'P 1'
#
loop_
_entity.id
_entity.type
_entity.pdbx_description
1 polymer ?
#
loop_
_entity_poly.entity_id
_entity_poly.type
_entity_poly.pdbx_seq_one_letter_code
_entity_poly.pdbx_strand_id
1 'polypeptide(L)'
;DFFRNSPINNIRSTEVMSKYYMYEILKKYEKRIPFACDSILSNLRSNIEITYKNEKIEKKQNYVTIKKNILNKNKTSYYNVKKSITFNNEGNILLKKYLLEIIKILNRNYLDLDYELNEKYAKRKELEQEINIERYRYVENAKSISSKNFIQNHIKSLKSQNENNDQWILKLLSWKKSYEKVKYHLNHLLQSSELIDINIANNQILFSNIFYTNTNYHFFKEMYDTLNLRLSSKRKFNNSELFTDKKSYTLFEIYGFILLQNILKELGFYLIN
;
A
#
# COMPACT_ATOMS: atom_id res chain seq x y z
N ASP A 1 -21.21 24.02 23.26
CA ASP A 1 -21.25 22.52 23.23
C ASP A 1 -21.30 21.92 21.81
N PHE A 2 -21.72 22.70 20.79
CA PHE A 2 -21.74 22.25 19.38
C PHE A 2 -20.31 21.94 18.85
N PHE A 3 -19.31 22.70 19.27
CA PHE A 3 -17.91 22.47 18.86
C PHE A 3 -17.18 21.34 19.62
N ARG A 4 -17.69 20.87 20.75
CA ARG A 4 -17.10 19.72 21.47
C ARG A 4 -17.43 18.37 20.85
N ASN A 5 -18.55 18.26 20.15
CA ASN A 5 -18.97 17.07 19.40
C ASN A 5 -18.84 17.26 17.89
N SER A 6 -18.01 18.20 17.44
CA SER A 6 -17.86 18.48 16.02
C SER A 6 -17.18 17.30 15.30
N PRO A 7 -17.55 17.04 14.05
CA PRO A 7 -16.91 16.02 13.21
C PRO A 7 -15.39 16.18 13.07
N ILE A 8 -14.84 17.34 13.45
CA ILE A 8 -13.39 17.62 13.47
C ILE A 8 -12.65 16.72 14.47
N ASN A 9 -13.23 16.40 15.63
CA ASN A 9 -12.62 15.46 16.59
C ASN A 9 -12.70 14.01 16.08
N ASN A 10 -13.74 13.67 15.32
CA ASN A 10 -13.83 12.38 14.63
C ASN A 10 -12.86 12.27 13.45
N ILE A 11 -12.54 13.39 12.79
CA ILE A 11 -11.54 13.43 11.72
C ILE A 11 -10.13 13.14 12.26
N ARG A 12 -9.76 13.67 13.42
CA ARG A 12 -8.48 13.33 14.06
C ARG A 12 -8.39 11.87 14.53
N SER A 13 -9.47 11.34 15.08
CA SER A 13 -9.52 9.90 15.42
C SER A 13 -9.49 8.99 14.20
N THR A 14 -10.09 9.41 13.07
CA THR A 14 -10.04 8.68 11.81
C THR A 14 -8.67 8.79 11.12
N GLU A 15 -7.91 9.86 11.32
CA GLU A 15 -6.53 9.94 10.81
C GLU A 15 -5.58 8.98 11.55
N VAL A 16 -5.67 8.92 12.86
CA VAL A 16 -4.91 7.94 13.66
C VAL A 16 -5.34 6.51 13.30
N MET A 17 -6.64 6.26 13.18
CA MET A 17 -7.16 4.97 12.68
C MET A 17 -6.71 4.64 11.24
N SER A 18 -6.56 5.64 10.36
CA SER A 18 -6.13 5.39 8.97
C SER A 18 -4.70 4.86 8.87
N LYS A 19 -3.79 5.27 9.76
CA LYS A 19 -2.39 4.78 9.79
C LYS A 19 -2.34 3.31 10.18
N TYR A 20 -3.09 2.90 11.19
CA TYR A 20 -3.15 1.51 11.67
C TYR A 20 -4.02 0.62 10.78
N TYR A 21 -5.02 1.16 10.14
CA TYR A 21 -5.87 0.44 9.20
C TYR A 21 -5.13 -0.07 7.96
N MET A 22 -4.08 0.63 7.51
CA MET A 22 -3.20 0.14 6.45
C MET A 22 -2.54 -1.19 6.81
N TYR A 23 -2.12 -1.34 8.05
CA TYR A 23 -1.50 -2.57 8.54
C TYR A 23 -2.51 -3.72 8.64
N GLU A 24 -3.73 -3.44 9.06
CA GLU A 24 -4.82 -4.43 9.08
C GLU A 24 -5.22 -4.88 7.66
N ILE A 25 -5.20 -3.97 6.68
CA ILE A 25 -5.41 -4.31 5.27
C ILE A 25 -4.29 -5.22 4.77
N LEU A 26 -3.03 -4.90 5.03
CA LEU A 26 -1.90 -5.74 4.64
C LEU A 26 -2.00 -7.15 5.19
N LYS A 27 -2.48 -7.30 6.40
CA LYS A 27 -2.72 -8.61 7.02
C LYS A 27 -3.75 -9.46 6.25
N LYS A 28 -4.74 -8.83 5.61
CA LYS A 28 -5.69 -9.54 4.71
C LYS A 28 -5.00 -10.03 3.44
N TYR A 29 -4.13 -9.21 2.85
CA TYR A 29 -3.39 -9.55 1.64
C TYR A 29 -2.26 -10.56 1.90
N GLU A 30 -1.63 -10.54 3.06
CA GLU A 30 -0.52 -11.41 3.45
C GLU A 30 -0.79 -12.89 3.16
N LYS A 31 -2.02 -13.36 3.44
CA LYS A 31 -2.40 -14.76 3.22
C LYS A 31 -2.58 -15.12 1.76
N ARG A 32 -3.00 -14.17 0.91
CA ARG A 32 -3.34 -14.40 -0.50
C ARG A 32 -2.20 -14.13 -1.46
N ILE A 33 -1.25 -13.25 -1.09
CA ILE A 33 -0.13 -12.84 -1.93
C ILE A 33 0.72 -14.02 -2.42
N PRO A 34 1.15 -14.99 -1.59
CA PRO A 34 1.94 -16.12 -2.07
C PRO A 34 1.24 -16.85 -3.23
N PHE A 35 -0.02 -17.21 -3.04
CA PHE A 35 -0.82 -17.90 -4.06
C PHE A 35 -1.02 -17.07 -5.34
N ALA A 36 -1.25 -15.77 -5.19
CA ALA A 36 -1.41 -14.87 -6.34
C ALA A 36 -0.09 -14.73 -7.12
N CYS A 37 1.05 -14.64 -6.44
CA CYS A 37 2.36 -14.60 -7.06
C CYS A 37 2.68 -15.89 -7.80
N ASP A 38 2.50 -17.05 -7.16
CA ASP A 38 2.76 -18.36 -7.76
C ASP A 38 1.85 -18.63 -8.97
N SER A 39 0.59 -18.22 -8.87
CA SER A 39 -0.35 -18.36 -9.99
C SER A 39 -0.01 -17.43 -11.16
N ILE A 40 0.49 -16.22 -10.91
CA ILE A 40 1.00 -15.35 -11.99
C ILE A 40 2.22 -15.98 -12.63
N LEU A 41 3.20 -16.45 -11.85
CA LEU A 41 4.40 -17.09 -12.38
C LEU A 41 4.08 -18.31 -13.25
N SER A 42 3.09 -19.11 -12.86
CA SER A 42 2.68 -20.31 -13.60
C SER A 42 1.89 -19.99 -14.87
N ASN A 43 1.18 -18.87 -14.91
CA ASN A 43 0.20 -18.54 -15.95
C ASN A 43 0.39 -17.14 -16.55
N LEU A 44 1.64 -16.64 -16.55
CA LEU A 44 1.93 -15.34 -17.14
C LEU A 44 1.57 -15.35 -18.63
N ARG A 45 0.78 -14.39 -19.05
CA ARG A 45 0.30 -14.30 -20.42
C ARG A 45 1.48 -14.01 -21.36
N SER A 46 1.70 -14.91 -22.32
CA SER A 46 2.69 -14.74 -23.38
C SER A 46 2.04 -14.40 -24.72
N ASN A 47 2.75 -13.68 -25.54
CA ASN A 47 2.41 -13.42 -26.93
C ASN A 47 3.45 -14.06 -27.85
N ILE A 48 3.06 -14.42 -29.05
CA ILE A 48 3.99 -14.86 -30.08
C ILE A 48 4.39 -13.64 -30.91
N GLU A 49 5.64 -13.26 -30.82
CA GLU A 49 6.22 -12.22 -31.67
C GLU A 49 6.80 -12.86 -32.92
N ILE A 50 6.43 -12.31 -34.08
CA ILE A 50 6.93 -12.76 -35.37
C ILE A 50 7.96 -11.74 -35.86
N THR A 51 9.21 -12.16 -35.85
CA THR A 51 10.30 -11.36 -36.41
C THR A 51 10.77 -11.96 -37.75
N TYR A 52 11.29 -11.12 -38.63
CA TYR A 52 11.81 -11.54 -39.93
C TYR A 52 13.31 -11.38 -39.94
N LYS A 53 14.03 -12.49 -40.13
CA LYS A 53 15.49 -12.48 -40.24
C LYS A 53 15.93 -12.80 -41.65
N ASN A 54 16.97 -12.11 -42.09
CA ASN A 54 17.63 -12.38 -43.36
C ASN A 54 18.76 -13.38 -43.10
N GLU A 55 18.67 -14.59 -43.65
CA GLU A 55 19.63 -15.67 -43.44
C GLU A 55 20.05 -16.26 -44.79
N LYS A 56 21.25 -16.86 -44.85
CA LYS A 56 21.75 -17.51 -46.05
C LYS A 56 20.97 -18.77 -46.45
N ILE A 57 20.28 -19.37 -45.51
CA ILE A 57 19.56 -20.64 -45.70
C ILE A 57 18.07 -20.37 -45.58
N GLU A 58 17.31 -20.91 -46.48
CA GLU A 58 15.83 -20.89 -46.44
C GLU A 58 15.33 -21.79 -45.30
N LYS A 59 14.47 -21.27 -44.45
CA LYS A 59 13.87 -21.98 -43.34
C LYS A 59 12.33 -21.80 -43.38
N LYS A 60 11.74 -21.45 -42.25
CA LYS A 60 10.30 -21.23 -42.12
C LYS A 60 9.89 -19.96 -42.85
N GLN A 61 8.90 -20.05 -43.74
CA GLN A 61 8.35 -18.94 -44.49
C GLN A 61 6.85 -18.73 -44.18
N ASN A 62 6.38 -17.52 -44.41
CA ASN A 62 4.98 -17.17 -44.46
C ASN A 62 4.72 -16.32 -45.71
N TYR A 63 3.47 -15.96 -45.96
CA TYR A 63 3.11 -15.17 -47.14
C TYR A 63 3.96 -13.91 -47.32
N VAL A 64 4.27 -13.20 -46.23
CA VAL A 64 5.08 -11.97 -46.27
C VAL A 64 6.52 -12.25 -46.67
N THR A 65 7.15 -13.29 -46.10
CA THR A 65 8.53 -13.67 -46.43
C THR A 65 8.63 -14.25 -47.85
N ILE A 66 7.67 -15.04 -48.29
CA ILE A 66 7.60 -15.56 -49.62
C ILE A 66 7.55 -14.39 -50.65
N LYS A 67 6.66 -13.43 -50.44
CA LYS A 67 6.55 -12.24 -51.27
C LYS A 67 7.89 -11.45 -51.31
N LYS A 68 8.55 -11.23 -50.17
CA LYS A 68 9.83 -10.58 -50.08
C LYS A 68 10.94 -11.36 -50.76
N ASN A 69 10.97 -12.69 -50.64
CA ASN A 69 11.97 -13.54 -51.27
C ASN A 69 11.82 -13.60 -52.79
N ILE A 70 10.58 -13.57 -53.28
CA ILE A 70 10.30 -13.48 -54.74
C ILE A 70 10.82 -12.15 -55.29
N LEU A 71 10.65 -11.05 -54.55
CA LEU A 71 11.09 -9.73 -54.99
C LEU A 71 12.63 -9.50 -54.82
N ASN A 72 13.29 -10.38 -54.04
CA ASN A 72 14.73 -10.27 -53.79
C ASN A 72 15.52 -10.89 -54.97
N LYS A 73 15.88 -10.08 -55.94
CA LYS A 73 16.58 -10.51 -57.17
C LYS A 73 17.95 -11.10 -56.92
N ASN A 74 18.61 -10.79 -55.80
CA ASN A 74 20.03 -11.15 -55.55
C ASN A 74 20.25 -12.51 -54.89
N LYS A 75 19.24 -13.25 -54.52
CA LYS A 75 19.25 -14.64 -53.92
C LYS A 75 20.41 -15.00 -52.98
N THR A 76 21.10 -14.00 -52.40
CA THR A 76 22.18 -14.24 -51.45
C THR A 76 21.70 -14.52 -50.03
N SER A 77 20.43 -14.24 -49.79
CA SER A 77 19.81 -14.40 -48.50
C SER A 77 18.30 -14.53 -48.58
N TYR A 78 17.71 -15.24 -47.65
CA TYR A 78 16.27 -15.50 -47.55
C TYR A 78 15.68 -14.84 -46.32
N TYR A 79 14.53 -14.17 -46.48
CA TYR A 79 13.74 -13.72 -45.34
C TYR A 79 13.02 -14.88 -44.70
N ASN A 80 13.41 -15.23 -43.49
CA ASN A 80 12.82 -16.29 -42.71
C ASN A 80 11.95 -15.75 -41.59
N VAL A 81 10.93 -16.50 -41.20
CA VAL A 81 10.08 -16.22 -40.04
C VAL A 81 10.73 -16.79 -38.81
N LYS A 82 11.02 -15.95 -37.83
CA LYS A 82 11.36 -16.37 -36.48
C LYS A 82 10.19 -16.08 -35.55
N LYS A 83 9.67 -17.10 -34.92
CA LYS A 83 8.67 -16.97 -33.85
C LYS A 83 9.40 -17.00 -32.51
N SER A 84 9.19 -16.03 -31.69
CA SER A 84 9.68 -15.98 -30.30
C SER A 84 8.50 -15.74 -29.37
N ILE A 85 8.55 -16.35 -28.19
CA ILE A 85 7.61 -16.08 -27.12
C ILE A 85 8.09 -14.79 -26.43
N THR A 86 7.19 -13.84 -26.25
CA THR A 86 7.45 -12.62 -25.49
C THR A 86 6.40 -12.46 -24.42
N PHE A 87 6.83 -11.98 -23.25
CA PHE A 87 5.94 -11.60 -22.15
C PHE A 87 5.66 -10.09 -22.14
N ASN A 88 6.23 -9.34 -23.07
CA ASN A 88 6.07 -7.90 -23.21
C ASN A 88 4.72 -7.55 -23.85
N ASN A 89 3.64 -7.65 -23.09
CA ASN A 89 2.28 -7.28 -23.48
C ASN A 89 1.71 -6.27 -22.50
N GLU A 90 0.63 -5.59 -22.90
CA GLU A 90 -0.01 -4.53 -22.12
C GLU A 90 -0.39 -4.96 -20.70
N GLY A 91 -0.93 -6.17 -20.56
CA GLY A 91 -1.32 -6.70 -19.25
C GLY A 91 -0.14 -6.86 -18.29
N ASN A 92 0.96 -7.45 -18.77
CA ASN A 92 2.14 -7.68 -17.95
C ASN A 92 2.91 -6.37 -17.67
N ILE A 93 2.95 -5.44 -18.63
CA ILE A 93 3.53 -4.10 -18.41
C ILE A 93 2.77 -3.37 -17.29
N LEU A 94 1.44 -3.40 -17.35
CA LEU A 94 0.59 -2.77 -16.35
C LEU A 94 0.70 -3.48 -14.98
N LEU A 95 0.77 -4.82 -14.97
CA LEU A 95 1.04 -5.58 -13.75
C LEU A 95 2.36 -5.17 -13.10
N LYS A 96 3.43 -5.12 -13.88
CA LYS A 96 4.75 -4.68 -13.37
C LYS A 96 4.70 -3.26 -12.81
N LYS A 97 3.96 -2.35 -13.45
CA LYS A 97 3.74 -0.98 -12.92
C LYS A 97 3.03 -1.01 -11.56
N TYR A 98 1.94 -1.77 -11.44
CA TYR A 98 1.23 -1.89 -10.16
C TYR A 98 2.12 -2.47 -9.07
N LEU A 99 2.88 -3.53 -9.35
CA LEU A 99 3.80 -4.13 -8.39
C LEU A 99 4.85 -3.14 -7.89
N LEU A 100 5.46 -2.36 -8.79
CA LEU A 100 6.44 -1.34 -8.43
C LEU A 100 5.84 -0.22 -7.57
N GLU A 101 4.65 0.26 -7.91
CA GLU A 101 3.98 1.29 -7.11
C GLU A 101 3.53 0.75 -5.75
N ILE A 102 3.05 -0.49 -5.67
CA ILE A 102 2.74 -1.16 -4.40
C ILE A 102 4.00 -1.21 -3.53
N ILE A 103 5.13 -1.68 -4.06
CA ILE A 103 6.39 -1.76 -3.30
C ILE A 103 6.86 -0.38 -2.83
N LYS A 104 6.70 0.65 -3.65
CA LYS A 104 7.03 2.03 -3.29
C LYS A 104 6.17 2.54 -2.13
N ILE A 105 4.86 2.24 -2.16
CA ILE A 105 3.94 2.55 -1.06
C ILE A 105 4.35 1.80 0.21
N LEU A 106 4.65 0.52 0.06
CA LEU A 106 5.10 -0.32 1.16
C LEU A 106 6.40 0.21 1.79
N ASN A 107 7.40 0.57 1.00
CA ASN A 107 8.67 1.10 1.51
C ASN A 107 8.48 2.38 2.33
N ARG A 108 7.63 3.30 1.90
CA ARG A 108 7.33 4.52 2.68
C ARG A 108 6.73 4.20 4.04
N ASN A 109 5.73 3.34 4.05
CA ASN A 109 5.05 2.98 5.29
C ASN A 109 5.95 2.17 6.23
N TYR A 110 6.88 1.39 5.68
CA TYR A 110 7.87 0.65 6.48
C TYR A 110 8.81 1.59 7.24
N LEU A 111 9.26 2.69 6.63
CA LEU A 111 10.08 3.69 7.30
C LEU A 111 9.33 4.35 8.46
N ASP A 112 8.05 4.69 8.26
CA ASP A 112 7.22 5.25 9.32
C ASP A 112 7.04 4.27 10.49
N LEU A 113 6.86 2.98 10.18
CA LEU A 113 6.71 1.91 11.16
C LEU A 113 8.00 1.71 11.98
N ASP A 114 9.14 1.72 11.31
CA ASP A 114 10.43 1.52 11.94
C ASP A 114 10.78 2.70 12.87
N TYR A 115 10.48 3.92 12.43
CA TYR A 115 10.60 5.11 13.28
C TYR A 115 9.73 4.99 14.54
N GLU A 116 8.45 4.64 14.40
CA GLU A 116 7.52 4.49 15.52
C GLU A 116 7.96 3.38 16.50
N LEU A 117 8.49 2.28 15.96
CA LEU A 117 9.04 1.20 16.78
C LEU A 117 10.22 1.68 17.62
N ASN A 118 11.12 2.47 17.04
CA ASN A 118 12.26 3.04 17.76
C ASN A 118 11.82 4.04 18.84
N GLU A 119 10.81 4.88 18.59
CA GLU A 119 10.22 5.75 19.61
C GLU A 119 9.66 4.95 20.79
N LYS A 120 8.96 3.84 20.50
CA LYS A 120 8.38 2.99 21.55
C LYS A 120 9.45 2.29 22.39
N TYR A 121 10.56 1.87 21.78
CA TYR A 121 11.70 1.32 22.52
C TYR A 121 12.39 2.38 23.38
N ALA A 122 12.57 3.60 22.88
CA ALA A 122 13.11 4.70 23.66
C ALA A 122 12.22 5.00 24.88
N LYS A 123 10.90 5.10 24.66
CA LYS A 123 9.95 5.33 25.75
C LYS A 123 9.92 4.20 26.79
N ARG A 124 10.07 2.96 26.34
CA ARG A 124 10.20 1.81 27.25
C ARG A 124 11.40 1.99 28.18
N LYS A 125 12.55 2.36 27.62
CA LYS A 125 13.78 2.60 28.39
C LYS A 125 13.62 3.74 29.40
N GLU A 126 12.95 4.83 29.01
CA GLU A 126 12.64 5.96 29.90
C GLU A 126 11.75 5.50 31.07
N LEU A 127 10.66 4.80 30.79
CA LEU A 127 9.75 4.29 31.82
C LEU A 127 10.45 3.31 32.79
N GLU A 128 11.32 2.44 32.29
CA GLU A 128 12.11 1.54 33.11
C GLU A 128 13.07 2.32 34.05
N GLN A 129 13.69 3.40 33.55
CA GLN A 129 14.54 4.27 34.35
C GLN A 129 13.74 5.02 35.45
N GLU A 130 12.57 5.58 35.09
CA GLU A 130 11.70 6.25 36.05
C GLU A 130 11.20 5.28 37.14
N ILE A 131 10.82 4.07 36.78
CA ILE A 131 10.43 3.03 37.77
C ILE A 131 11.57 2.74 38.73
N ASN A 132 12.81 2.67 38.24
CA ASN A 132 13.96 2.39 39.08
C ASN A 132 14.28 3.57 40.01
N ILE A 133 14.16 4.82 39.55
CA ILE A 133 14.31 6.02 40.35
C ILE A 133 13.27 6.08 41.48
N GLU A 134 12.00 5.80 41.17
CA GLU A 134 10.91 5.79 42.14
C GLU A 134 11.06 4.65 43.17
N ARG A 135 11.57 3.48 42.74
CA ARG A 135 11.89 2.38 43.67
C ARG A 135 13.00 2.80 44.66
N TYR A 136 14.04 3.51 44.20
CA TYR A 136 15.09 4.01 45.02
C TYR A 136 14.55 5.04 46.02
N ARG A 137 13.72 6.00 45.57
CA ARG A 137 13.04 6.97 46.44
C ARG A 137 12.16 6.32 47.51
N TYR A 138 11.49 5.21 47.16
CA TYR A 138 10.66 4.43 48.08
C TYR A 138 11.50 3.86 49.23
N VAL A 139 12.70 3.38 48.92
CA VAL A 139 13.58 2.75 49.93
C VAL A 139 14.22 3.82 50.83
N GLU A 140 14.74 4.91 50.25
CA GLU A 140 15.56 5.88 51.00
C GLU A 140 14.74 7.01 51.67
N ASN A 141 13.73 7.53 51.03
CA ASN A 141 13.13 8.82 51.42
C ASN A 141 11.71 8.72 51.98
N ALA A 142 11.07 7.58 51.96
CA ALA A 142 9.67 7.44 52.39
C ALA A 142 9.56 7.35 53.93
N LYS A 143 9.55 8.53 54.59
CA LYS A 143 9.47 8.63 56.05
C LYS A 143 8.04 8.45 56.63
N SER A 144 6.99 8.65 55.83
CA SER A 144 5.60 8.51 56.26
C SER A 144 4.84 7.44 55.45
N ILE A 145 3.77 6.88 56.05
CA ILE A 145 2.90 5.89 55.39
C ILE A 145 2.24 6.52 54.13
N SER A 146 1.83 7.77 54.23
CA SER A 146 1.20 8.49 53.10
C SER A 146 2.16 8.68 51.93
N SER A 147 3.42 9.02 52.16
CA SER A 147 4.43 9.17 51.11
C SER A 147 4.79 7.82 50.49
N LYS A 148 4.84 6.75 51.26
CA LYS A 148 5.02 5.38 50.72
C LYS A 148 3.89 4.97 49.79
N ASN A 149 2.65 5.19 50.20
CA ASN A 149 1.49 4.88 49.38
C ASN A 149 1.44 5.67 48.07
N PHE A 150 1.80 6.95 48.11
CA PHE A 150 1.89 7.79 46.94
C PHE A 150 2.92 7.26 45.93
N ILE A 151 4.15 7.00 46.38
CA ILE A 151 5.22 6.47 45.52
C ILE A 151 4.82 5.10 44.94
N GLN A 152 4.22 4.24 45.75
CA GLN A 152 3.76 2.92 45.30
C GLN A 152 2.67 2.99 44.23
N ASN A 153 1.73 3.92 44.37
CA ASN A 153 0.70 4.17 43.35
C ASN A 153 1.32 4.74 42.07
N HIS A 154 2.30 5.61 42.16
CA HIS A 154 3.04 6.12 41.02
C HIS A 154 3.80 5.02 40.28
N ILE A 155 4.51 4.15 40.99
CA ILE A 155 5.16 2.96 40.39
C ILE A 155 4.15 2.05 39.70
N LYS A 156 2.97 1.81 40.27
CA LYS A 156 1.91 1.03 39.61
C LYS A 156 1.46 1.67 38.31
N SER A 157 1.28 3.00 38.30
CA SER A 157 0.90 3.73 37.09
C SER A 157 1.97 3.62 36.00
N LEU A 158 3.25 3.81 36.34
CA LEU A 158 4.37 3.68 35.41
C LEU A 158 4.48 2.26 34.84
N LYS A 159 4.27 1.22 35.66
CA LYS A 159 4.25 -0.17 35.19
C LYS A 159 3.11 -0.43 34.21
N SER A 160 1.91 0.07 34.51
CA SER A 160 0.77 -0.06 33.58
C SER A 160 1.03 0.65 32.25
N GLN A 161 1.69 1.83 32.28
CA GLN A 161 2.09 2.51 31.05
C GLN A 161 3.14 1.71 30.26
N ASN A 162 4.09 1.08 30.95
CA ASN A 162 5.12 0.25 30.32
C ASN A 162 4.51 -1.00 29.69
N GLU A 163 3.59 -1.68 30.38
CA GLU A 163 2.84 -2.83 29.86
C GLU A 163 2.04 -2.46 28.60
N ASN A 164 1.34 -1.33 28.61
CA ASN A 164 0.65 -0.81 27.44
C ASN A 164 1.63 -0.51 26.26
N ASN A 165 2.78 0.04 26.56
CA ASN A 165 3.81 0.32 25.58
C ASN A 165 4.39 -0.98 24.99
N ASP A 166 4.60 -2.01 25.81
CA ASP A 166 5.05 -3.35 25.36
C ASP A 166 4.04 -4.01 24.44
N GLN A 167 2.73 -3.91 24.76
CA GLN A 167 1.68 -4.41 23.86
C GLN A 167 1.72 -3.71 22.49
N TRP A 168 1.99 -2.41 22.46
CA TRP A 168 2.18 -1.67 21.21
C TRP A 168 3.40 -2.13 20.45
N ILE A 169 4.54 -2.34 21.10
CA ILE A 169 5.76 -2.87 20.49
C ILE A 169 5.47 -4.23 19.84
N LEU A 170 4.80 -5.15 20.54
CA LEU A 170 4.43 -6.46 19.99
C LEU A 170 3.54 -6.33 18.74
N LYS A 171 2.59 -5.40 18.76
CA LYS A 171 1.70 -5.14 17.63
C LYS A 171 2.47 -4.58 16.43
N LEU A 172 3.36 -3.59 16.65
CA LEU A 172 4.22 -3.02 15.61
C LEU A 172 5.16 -4.06 15.00
N LEU A 173 5.74 -4.95 15.82
CA LEU A 173 6.58 -6.05 15.36
C LEU A 173 5.79 -7.04 14.49
N SER A 174 4.54 -7.36 14.87
CA SER A 174 3.69 -8.22 14.05
C SER A 174 3.39 -7.62 12.68
N TRP A 175 3.15 -6.31 12.62
CA TRP A 175 2.95 -5.57 11.37
C TRP A 175 4.22 -5.53 10.52
N LYS A 176 5.38 -5.27 11.15
CA LYS A 176 6.68 -5.30 10.48
C LYS A 176 6.92 -6.65 9.79
N LYS A 177 6.65 -7.75 10.48
CA LYS A 177 6.77 -9.10 9.92
C LYS A 177 5.84 -9.33 8.73
N SER A 178 4.58 -8.90 8.81
CA SER A 178 3.63 -9.00 7.70
C SER A 178 4.09 -8.19 6.50
N TYR A 179 4.66 -7.02 6.75
CA TYR A 179 5.24 -6.14 5.73
C TYR A 179 6.40 -6.79 4.98
N GLU A 180 7.36 -7.32 5.71
CA GLU A 180 8.53 -7.99 5.17
C GLU A 180 8.12 -9.20 4.32
N LYS A 181 7.16 -9.98 4.79
CA LYS A 181 6.64 -11.14 4.05
C LYS A 181 5.97 -10.75 2.74
N VAL A 182 5.09 -9.75 2.77
CA VAL A 182 4.44 -9.23 1.56
C VAL A 182 5.47 -8.71 0.56
N LYS A 183 6.41 -7.89 1.02
CA LYS A 183 7.47 -7.33 0.19
C LYS A 183 8.36 -8.41 -0.42
N TYR A 184 8.69 -9.46 0.33
CA TYR A 184 9.46 -10.59 -0.16
C TYR A 184 8.78 -11.23 -1.38
N HIS A 185 7.49 -11.59 -1.29
CA HIS A 185 6.78 -12.23 -2.39
C HIS A 185 6.64 -11.32 -3.62
N LEU A 186 6.38 -10.02 -3.41
CA LEU A 186 6.29 -9.07 -4.51
C LEU A 186 7.63 -8.87 -5.22
N ASN A 187 8.73 -8.79 -4.47
CA ASN A 187 10.07 -8.69 -5.05
C ASN A 187 10.45 -9.97 -5.79
N HIS A 188 10.14 -11.15 -5.24
CA HIS A 188 10.37 -12.43 -5.89
C HIS A 188 9.63 -12.51 -7.23
N LEU A 189 8.37 -12.08 -7.27
CA LEU A 189 7.60 -12.01 -8.50
C LEU A 189 8.23 -11.05 -9.54
N LEU A 190 8.66 -9.85 -9.11
CA LEU A 190 9.31 -8.88 -10.00
C LEU A 190 10.66 -9.32 -10.55
N GLN A 191 11.37 -10.16 -9.79
CA GLN A 191 12.67 -10.69 -10.18
C GLN A 191 12.57 -11.97 -11.02
N SER A 192 11.36 -12.46 -11.31
CA SER A 192 11.17 -13.57 -12.23
C SER A 192 11.70 -13.23 -13.62
N SER A 193 12.24 -14.23 -14.31
CA SER A 193 12.82 -14.07 -15.65
C SER A 193 11.86 -13.43 -16.64
N GLU A 194 10.58 -13.78 -16.53
CA GLU A 194 9.51 -13.33 -17.43
C GLU A 194 9.14 -11.86 -17.22
N LEU A 195 9.19 -11.38 -15.97
CA LEU A 195 8.83 -10.00 -15.64
C LEU A 195 10.02 -9.05 -15.68
N ILE A 196 11.24 -9.53 -15.44
CA ILE A 196 12.43 -8.68 -15.42
C ILE A 196 12.67 -8.03 -16.77
N ASP A 197 12.48 -8.76 -17.85
CA ASP A 197 12.73 -8.33 -19.23
C ASP A 197 11.64 -7.40 -19.80
N ILE A 198 10.52 -7.22 -19.06
CA ILE A 198 9.44 -6.34 -19.51
C ILE A 198 9.89 -4.88 -19.41
N ASN A 199 9.93 -4.21 -20.56
CA ASN A 199 10.25 -2.80 -20.61
C ASN A 199 9.03 -1.92 -20.29
N ILE A 200 9.16 -1.09 -19.24
CA ILE A 200 8.09 -0.15 -18.82
C ILE A 200 8.19 1.19 -19.59
N ALA A 201 9.10 1.32 -20.57
CA ALA A 201 9.33 2.58 -21.25
C ALA A 201 8.02 3.25 -21.69
N ASN A 202 7.79 4.44 -21.15
CA ASN A 202 6.89 5.54 -21.56
C ASN A 202 5.48 5.25 -22.12
N ASN A 203 5.05 3.99 -22.20
CA ASN A 203 3.73 3.66 -22.68
C ASN A 203 2.71 3.99 -21.61
N GLN A 204 1.88 4.99 -21.86
CA GLN A 204 0.69 5.32 -21.06
C GLN A 204 -0.38 4.23 -21.25
N ILE A 205 -0.07 2.98 -20.88
CA ILE A 205 -1.06 1.92 -20.87
C ILE A 205 -1.90 2.16 -19.61
N LEU A 206 -3.10 2.67 -19.81
CA LEU A 206 -4.03 2.98 -18.72
C LEU A 206 -4.98 1.82 -18.42
N PHE A 207 -5.12 0.87 -19.33
CA PHE A 207 -6.15 -0.17 -19.25
C PHE A 207 -5.71 -1.47 -19.93
N SER A 208 -6.08 -2.60 -19.35
CA SER A 208 -6.00 -3.92 -20.00
C SER A 208 -7.13 -4.81 -19.49
N ASN A 209 -7.85 -5.46 -20.42
CA ASN A 209 -8.98 -6.35 -20.11
C ASN A 209 -8.60 -7.53 -19.20
N ILE A 210 -7.36 -7.96 -19.18
CA ILE A 210 -6.89 -9.07 -18.35
C ILE A 210 -7.16 -8.84 -16.86
N PHE A 211 -7.16 -7.58 -16.40
CA PHE A 211 -7.45 -7.24 -15.01
C PHE A 211 -8.92 -7.42 -14.61
N TYR A 212 -9.81 -7.67 -15.57
CA TYR A 212 -11.21 -7.98 -15.31
C TYR A 212 -11.54 -9.46 -15.55
N THR A 213 -10.75 -10.13 -16.36
CA THR A 213 -10.99 -11.54 -16.74
C THR A 213 -10.16 -12.52 -15.92
N ASN A 214 -9.02 -12.09 -15.38
CA ASN A 214 -8.12 -12.93 -14.58
C ASN A 214 -8.08 -12.46 -13.12
N THR A 215 -8.49 -13.34 -12.21
CA THR A 215 -8.62 -13.06 -10.77
C THR A 215 -7.30 -12.65 -10.11
N ASN A 216 -6.15 -13.19 -10.59
CA ASN A 216 -4.85 -12.87 -9.99
C ASN A 216 -4.35 -11.49 -10.44
N TYR A 217 -4.54 -11.12 -11.71
CA TYR A 217 -4.26 -9.76 -12.16
C TYR A 217 -5.17 -8.75 -11.47
N HIS A 218 -6.46 -9.08 -11.33
CA HIS A 218 -7.44 -8.28 -10.60
C HIS A 218 -7.02 -8.05 -9.14
N PHE A 219 -6.51 -9.08 -8.47
CA PHE A 219 -6.02 -8.99 -7.09
C PHE A 219 -4.95 -7.91 -6.90
N PHE A 220 -3.96 -7.83 -7.78
CA PHE A 220 -2.90 -6.81 -7.68
C PHE A 220 -3.42 -5.41 -8.00
N LYS A 221 -4.37 -5.28 -8.92
CA LYS A 221 -5.07 -4.03 -9.18
C LYS A 221 -5.86 -3.57 -7.95
N GLU A 222 -6.67 -4.45 -7.37
CA GLU A 222 -7.45 -4.18 -6.17
C GLU A 222 -6.55 -3.76 -4.99
N MET A 223 -5.45 -4.46 -4.80
CA MET A 223 -4.45 -4.13 -3.78
C MET A 223 -3.86 -2.73 -4.03
N TYR A 224 -3.46 -2.42 -5.26
CA TYR A 224 -2.95 -1.10 -5.63
C TYR A 224 -3.98 0.00 -5.39
N ASP A 225 -5.20 -0.19 -5.88
CA ASP A 225 -6.30 0.77 -5.73
C ASP A 225 -6.61 1.02 -4.25
N THR A 226 -6.67 -0.04 -3.44
CA THR A 226 -6.92 0.06 -1.99
C THR A 226 -5.81 0.83 -1.27
N LEU A 227 -4.55 0.56 -1.60
CA LEU A 227 -3.40 1.24 -1.00
C LEU A 227 -3.31 2.71 -1.47
N ASN A 228 -3.58 2.97 -2.74
CA ASN A 228 -3.47 4.31 -3.34
C ASN A 228 -4.61 5.23 -2.93
N LEU A 229 -5.85 4.75 -2.85
CA LEU A 229 -7.00 5.52 -2.35
C LEU A 229 -6.74 6.07 -0.94
N ARG A 230 -6.07 5.31 -0.09
CA ARG A 230 -5.70 5.73 1.26
C ARG A 230 -4.61 6.79 1.28
N LEU A 231 -3.63 6.71 0.38
CA LEU A 231 -2.62 7.76 0.24
C LEU A 231 -3.21 9.05 -0.33
N SER A 232 -4.14 8.94 -1.27
CA SER A 232 -4.82 10.11 -1.82
C SER A 232 -5.70 10.81 -0.78
N SER A 233 -6.33 10.05 0.14
CA SER A 233 -7.04 10.62 1.27
C SER A 233 -6.10 11.31 2.26
N LYS A 234 -4.91 10.74 2.54
CA LYS A 234 -3.88 11.43 3.35
C LYS A 234 -3.35 12.73 2.71
N ARG A 235 -3.11 12.71 1.38
CA ARG A 235 -2.69 13.94 0.66
C ARG A 235 -3.77 15.03 0.66
N LYS A 236 -5.04 14.63 0.68
CA LYS A 236 -6.16 15.59 0.74
C LYS A 236 -6.26 16.35 2.07
N PHE A 237 -5.65 15.86 3.12
CA PHE A 237 -5.67 16.49 4.45
C PHE A 237 -4.43 17.33 4.80
N ASN A 238 -3.39 17.36 3.98
CA ASN A 238 -2.30 18.33 4.14
C ASN A 238 -2.76 19.69 3.60
N ASN A 239 -3.05 20.55 4.51
CA ASN A 239 -3.66 21.88 4.61
C ASN A 239 -3.55 22.90 3.47
N SER A 240 -2.85 22.67 2.38
CA SER A 240 -2.69 23.68 1.32
C SER A 240 -3.47 23.40 0.02
N GLU A 241 -4.06 22.20 -0.14
CA GLU A 241 -4.80 21.83 -1.35
C GLU A 241 -6.31 21.63 -1.14
N LEU A 242 -6.86 22.04 0.00
CA LEU A 242 -8.29 21.93 0.31
C LEU A 242 -9.19 22.80 -0.58
N PHE A 243 -8.59 23.67 -1.40
CA PHE A 243 -9.31 24.67 -2.17
C PHE A 243 -9.04 24.61 -3.70
N THR A 244 -8.90 23.43 -4.28
CA THR A 244 -9.05 23.31 -5.72
C THR A 244 -10.53 23.18 -6.09
N ASP A 245 -10.94 23.85 -7.16
CA ASP A 245 -12.34 24.16 -7.54
C ASP A 245 -13.37 23.03 -7.45
N LYS A 246 -13.00 21.77 -7.73
CA LYS A 246 -13.93 20.64 -7.60
C LYS A 246 -14.24 20.23 -6.16
N LYS A 247 -13.38 20.55 -5.20
CA LYS A 247 -13.55 20.18 -3.78
C LYS A 247 -14.28 21.27 -2.99
N SER A 248 -14.13 22.53 -3.37
CA SER A 248 -14.90 23.61 -2.78
C SER A 248 -16.39 23.44 -3.10
N TYR A 249 -16.73 22.92 -4.29
CA TYR A 249 -18.12 22.61 -4.65
C TYR A 249 -18.70 21.50 -3.75
N THR A 250 -18.00 20.39 -3.56
CA THR A 250 -18.45 19.29 -2.68
C THR A 250 -18.53 19.71 -1.20
N LEU A 251 -17.59 20.53 -0.74
CA LEU A 251 -17.64 21.10 0.61
C LEU A 251 -18.80 22.09 0.76
N PHE A 252 -19.08 22.86 -0.28
CA PHE A 252 -20.21 23.78 -0.30
C PHE A 252 -21.55 23.03 -0.28
N GLU A 253 -21.66 21.92 -1.02
CA GLU A 253 -22.84 21.04 -0.98
C GLU A 253 -23.06 20.43 0.40
N ILE A 254 -21.99 19.88 1.02
CA ILE A 254 -22.04 19.30 2.37
C ILE A 254 -22.41 20.40 3.39
N TYR A 255 -21.81 21.58 3.30
CA TYR A 255 -22.12 22.70 4.17
C TYR A 255 -23.55 23.17 3.99
N GLY A 256 -24.01 23.32 2.74
CA GLY A 256 -25.39 23.65 2.40
C GLY A 256 -26.40 22.64 2.95
N PHE A 257 -26.06 21.33 2.87
CA PHE A 257 -26.91 20.27 3.41
C PHE A 257 -26.99 20.31 4.94
N ILE A 258 -25.86 20.55 5.63
CA ILE A 258 -25.82 20.69 7.10
C ILE A 258 -26.62 21.92 7.54
N LEU A 259 -26.50 23.02 6.81
CA LEU A 259 -27.23 24.26 7.09
C LEU A 259 -28.75 24.07 6.89
N LEU A 260 -29.15 23.41 5.82
CA LEU A 260 -30.54 23.02 5.56
C LEU A 260 -31.10 22.11 6.64
N GLN A 261 -30.34 21.09 7.09
CA GLN A 261 -30.74 20.22 8.21
C GLN A 261 -30.94 21.00 9.51
N ASN A 262 -30.08 21.97 9.80
CA ASN A 262 -30.22 22.79 11.01
C ASN A 262 -31.46 23.71 10.95
N ILE A 263 -31.70 24.34 9.79
CA ILE A 263 -32.88 25.16 9.57
C ILE A 263 -34.16 24.31 9.69
N LEU A 264 -34.20 23.13 9.09
CA LEU A 264 -35.35 22.23 9.19
C LEU A 264 -35.59 21.77 10.63
N LYS A 265 -34.54 21.50 11.41
CA LYS A 265 -34.67 21.19 12.84
C LYS A 265 -35.22 22.36 13.66
N GLU A 266 -34.79 23.58 13.39
CA GLU A 266 -35.29 24.77 14.04
C GLU A 266 -36.78 25.03 13.68
N LEU A 267 -37.19 24.63 12.47
CA LEU A 267 -38.59 24.69 12.02
C LEU A 267 -39.45 23.52 12.52
N GLY A 268 -38.87 22.60 13.36
CA GLY A 268 -39.60 21.48 13.96
C GLY A 268 -39.70 20.22 13.08
N PHE A 269 -39.01 20.17 11.96
CA PHE A 269 -38.93 18.96 11.12
C PHE A 269 -37.82 18.02 11.62
N TYR A 270 -38.16 16.76 11.89
CA TYR A 270 -37.21 15.72 12.26
C TYR A 270 -37.07 14.72 11.11
N LEU A 271 -35.83 14.35 10.78
CA LEU A 271 -35.58 13.25 9.86
C LEU A 271 -36.07 11.93 10.54
N ILE A 272 -37.02 11.27 9.91
CA ILE A 272 -37.43 9.91 10.27
C ILE A 272 -36.41 9.00 9.61
N ASN A 273 -35.67 8.25 10.43
CA ASN A 273 -34.74 7.20 9.94
C ASN A 273 -35.50 5.99 9.42
#